data_0bfb22c5c06272a4eaad04c1cbe3d343
#
_entry.id   0bfb22c5c06272a4eaad04c1cbe3d343
#
_cell.length_a   1.000
_cell.length_b   1.000
_cell.length_c   1.000
_cell.angle_alpha   90.00
_cell.angle_beta   90.00
_cell.angle_gamma   90.00
#
_symmetry.space_group_name_H-M   'P 1'
#
loop_
_entity.id
_entity.type
_entity.pdbx_description
1 polymer ?
#
loop_
_entity_poly.entity_id
_entity_poly.type
_entity_poly.pdbx_seq_one_letter_code
_entity_poly.pdbx_strand_id
1 'polypeptide(L)'
;MALSRDAEHILELLWIKQHEKGNPPYLHMLEASMTKDALQELMSQGLIAQVNGEWRLTERGAEIARLALRRRRLAERLLVDLLQTADNLLDETACSMEHILHEGLEEAVCTLLGHPRFCPHGGEIPPGKCCEEARRTGIRLIVPLSEMQPNETGRIAYIQTKDTTVMQKLMAMGILPGEPIRLIRRSPSFVFEVQHTQFAVDSEIADCIYVRLTPNQS
;
A
#
# COMPACT_ATOMS: atom_id res chain seq x y z
N MET A 1 -25.80 -6.34 -3.98
CA MET A 1 -25.91 -5.08 -4.76
C MET A 1 -24.63 -4.31 -4.48
N ALA A 2 -24.00 -3.75 -5.51
CA ALA A 2 -22.83 -2.89 -5.31
C ALA A 2 -23.27 -1.61 -4.64
N LEU A 3 -22.47 -1.08 -3.73
CA LEU A 3 -22.70 0.21 -3.08
C LEU A 3 -22.41 1.36 -4.06
N SER A 4 -23.10 2.48 -3.86
CA SER A 4 -22.72 3.72 -4.53
C SER A 4 -21.36 4.22 -4.00
N ARG A 5 -20.67 5.03 -4.80
CA ARG A 5 -19.37 5.63 -4.37
C ARG A 5 -19.52 6.43 -3.08
N ASP A 6 -20.57 7.25 -2.98
CA ASP A 6 -20.83 8.04 -1.79
C ASP A 6 -21.05 7.15 -0.57
N ALA A 7 -21.73 6.01 -0.72
CA ALA A 7 -21.95 5.06 0.35
C ALA A 7 -20.62 4.41 0.80
N GLU A 8 -19.75 4.01 -0.12
CA GLU A 8 -18.41 3.49 0.23
C GLU A 8 -17.57 4.55 0.97
N HIS A 9 -17.56 5.79 0.50
CA HIS A 9 -16.86 6.90 1.17
C HIS A 9 -17.38 7.15 2.59
N ILE A 10 -18.69 7.07 2.81
CA ILE A 10 -19.26 7.19 4.16
C ILE A 10 -18.75 6.08 5.07
N LEU A 11 -18.67 4.84 4.58
CA LEU A 11 -18.13 3.73 5.35
C LEU A 11 -16.67 3.96 5.74
N GLU A 12 -15.84 4.44 4.82
CA GLU A 12 -14.44 4.79 5.08
C GLU A 12 -14.33 5.92 6.11
N LEU A 13 -15.12 6.99 5.95
CA LEU A 13 -15.18 8.11 6.88
C LEU A 13 -15.50 7.63 8.30
N LEU A 14 -16.53 6.81 8.44
CA LEU A 14 -16.94 6.29 9.74
C LEU A 14 -15.86 5.36 10.33
N TRP A 15 -15.20 4.55 9.51
CA TRP A 15 -14.08 3.72 9.97
C TRP A 15 -12.93 4.58 10.51
N ILE A 16 -12.48 5.56 9.75
CA ILE A 16 -11.39 6.46 10.14
C ILE A 16 -11.74 7.17 11.46
N LYS A 17 -12.94 7.77 11.54
CA LYS A 17 -13.38 8.48 12.76
C LYS A 17 -13.52 7.59 14.00
N GLN A 18 -13.77 6.28 13.81
CA GLN A 18 -13.97 5.34 14.93
C GLN A 18 -12.68 4.62 15.35
N HIS A 19 -11.72 4.45 14.45
CA HIS A 19 -10.57 3.56 14.70
C HIS A 19 -9.21 4.26 14.59
N GLU A 20 -9.13 5.46 14.01
CA GLU A 20 -7.86 6.12 13.78
C GLU A 20 -7.72 7.43 14.55
N LYS A 21 -6.48 7.77 14.88
CA LYS A 21 -6.14 9.07 15.45
C LYS A 21 -5.64 9.99 14.33
N GLY A 22 -6.25 11.16 14.20
CA GLY A 22 -5.89 12.15 13.19
C GLY A 22 -6.79 12.09 11.95
N ASN A 23 -6.62 13.10 11.10
CA ASN A 23 -7.43 13.28 9.89
C ASN A 23 -6.53 13.12 8.67
N PRO A 24 -6.82 12.16 7.78
CA PRO A 24 -6.11 12.07 6.51
C PRO A 24 -6.41 13.29 5.63
N PRO A 25 -5.51 13.68 4.72
CA PRO A 25 -5.69 14.87 3.89
C PRO A 25 -6.95 14.84 3.01
N TYR A 26 -7.40 13.64 2.62
CA TYR A 26 -8.60 13.44 1.82
C TYR A 26 -9.92 13.38 2.61
N LEU A 27 -9.90 13.64 3.93
CA LEU A 27 -11.09 13.55 4.78
C LEU A 27 -12.24 14.41 4.27
N HIS A 28 -11.94 15.62 3.77
CA HIS A 28 -12.93 16.54 3.22
C HIS A 28 -13.68 15.94 2.00
N MET A 29 -13.03 15.12 1.19
CA MET A 29 -13.67 14.42 0.07
C MET A 29 -14.69 13.40 0.57
N LEU A 30 -14.34 12.65 1.62
CA LEU A 30 -15.24 11.67 2.23
C LEU A 30 -16.43 12.38 2.91
N GLU A 31 -16.19 13.51 3.56
CA GLU A 31 -17.26 14.30 4.20
C GLU A 31 -18.24 14.88 3.18
N ALA A 32 -17.78 15.24 1.98
CA ALA A 32 -18.63 15.72 0.89
C ALA A 32 -19.63 14.64 0.41
N SER A 33 -19.34 13.36 0.63
CA SER A 33 -20.20 12.22 0.26
C SER A 33 -21.34 11.96 1.25
N MET A 34 -21.44 12.72 2.36
CA MET A 34 -22.50 12.58 3.38
C MET A 34 -23.87 13.07 2.86
N THR A 35 -24.38 12.41 1.82
CA THR A 35 -25.67 12.69 1.22
C THR A 35 -26.79 11.90 1.91
N LYS A 36 -28.05 12.42 1.83
CA LYS A 36 -29.20 11.69 2.39
C LYS A 36 -29.43 10.34 1.72
N ASP A 37 -29.23 10.28 0.41
CA ASP A 37 -29.46 9.08 -0.39
C ASP A 37 -28.45 7.98 -0.04
N ALA A 38 -27.17 8.32 0.09
CA ALA A 38 -26.13 7.39 0.49
C ALA A 38 -26.32 6.88 1.94
N LEU A 39 -26.73 7.75 2.87
CA LEU A 39 -27.07 7.34 4.23
C LEU A 39 -28.27 6.38 4.24
N GLN A 40 -29.31 6.67 3.45
CA GLN A 40 -30.48 5.80 3.35
C GLN A 40 -30.14 4.44 2.71
N GLU A 41 -29.26 4.43 1.71
CA GLU A 41 -28.72 3.20 1.11
C GLU A 41 -28.04 2.33 2.17
N LEU A 42 -27.10 2.90 2.94
CA LEU A 42 -26.38 2.18 3.99
C LEU A 42 -27.28 1.68 5.11
N MET A 43 -28.26 2.49 5.52
CA MET A 43 -29.27 2.07 6.52
C MET A 43 -30.12 0.91 6.02
N SER A 44 -30.59 1.00 4.76
CA SER A 44 -31.43 -0.07 4.18
C SER A 44 -30.72 -1.39 4.06
N GLN A 45 -29.38 -1.36 3.89
CA GLN A 45 -28.52 -2.55 3.85
C GLN A 45 -28.03 -2.98 5.23
N GLY A 46 -28.37 -2.26 6.31
CA GLY A 46 -27.97 -2.58 7.68
C GLY A 46 -26.46 -2.42 7.92
N LEU A 47 -25.80 -1.49 7.20
CA LEU A 47 -24.34 -1.27 7.30
C LEU A 47 -23.97 -0.18 8.30
N ILE A 48 -24.92 0.74 8.58
CA ILE A 48 -24.80 1.77 9.60
C ILE A 48 -26.03 1.79 10.50
N ALA A 49 -25.84 2.28 11.71
CA ALA A 49 -26.93 2.51 12.67
C ALA A 49 -26.72 3.87 13.37
N GLN A 50 -27.80 4.48 13.82
CA GLN A 50 -27.72 5.70 14.62
C GLN A 50 -27.71 5.33 16.10
N VAL A 51 -26.65 5.71 16.82
CA VAL A 51 -26.49 5.47 18.26
C VAL A 51 -26.24 6.83 18.93
N ASN A 52 -27.13 7.23 19.82
CA ASN A 52 -27.07 8.52 20.53
C ASN A 52 -26.96 9.74 19.58
N GLY A 53 -27.61 9.68 18.42
CA GLY A 53 -27.56 10.74 17.42
C GLY A 53 -26.35 10.71 16.48
N GLU A 54 -25.38 9.83 16.70
CA GLU A 54 -24.20 9.64 15.86
C GLU A 54 -24.34 8.42 14.96
N TRP A 55 -23.80 8.52 13.74
CA TRP A 55 -23.70 7.39 12.83
C TRP A 55 -22.55 6.47 13.23
N ARG A 56 -22.83 5.18 13.32
CA ARG A 56 -21.86 4.15 13.63
C ARG A 56 -21.96 2.98 12.66
N LEU A 57 -20.82 2.37 12.37
CA LEU A 57 -20.77 1.14 11.59
C LEU A 57 -21.39 0.00 12.39
N THR A 58 -22.17 -0.83 11.70
CA THR A 58 -22.50 -2.19 12.21
C THR A 58 -21.29 -3.10 12.03
N GLU A 59 -21.29 -4.29 12.59
CA GLU A 59 -20.22 -5.29 12.39
C GLU A 59 -19.99 -5.55 10.88
N ARG A 60 -21.08 -5.77 10.14
CA ARG A 60 -21.02 -5.95 8.68
C ARG A 60 -20.54 -4.69 7.96
N GLY A 61 -20.97 -3.51 8.38
CA GLY A 61 -20.52 -2.25 7.85
C GLY A 61 -19.03 -2.01 8.09
N ALA A 62 -18.53 -2.39 9.27
CA ALA A 62 -17.13 -2.28 9.62
C ALA A 62 -16.23 -3.19 8.74
N GLU A 63 -16.68 -4.40 8.42
CA GLU A 63 -15.94 -5.30 7.54
C GLU A 63 -15.83 -4.73 6.12
N ILE A 64 -16.94 -4.22 5.56
CA ILE A 64 -16.96 -3.60 4.23
C ILE A 64 -16.11 -2.33 4.22
N ALA A 65 -16.23 -1.48 5.25
CA ALA A 65 -15.44 -0.26 5.40
C ALA A 65 -13.92 -0.56 5.43
N ARG A 66 -13.53 -1.59 6.18
CA ARG A 66 -12.15 -2.06 6.27
C ARG A 66 -11.59 -2.46 4.90
N LEU A 67 -12.38 -3.15 4.08
CA LEU A 67 -11.97 -3.56 2.74
C LEU A 67 -11.90 -2.38 1.77
N ALA A 68 -12.85 -1.43 1.83
CA ALA A 68 -12.83 -0.22 1.02
C ALA A 68 -11.58 0.61 1.34
N LEU A 69 -11.33 0.88 2.62
CA LEU A 69 -10.15 1.61 3.06
C LEU A 69 -8.83 0.91 2.67
N ARG A 70 -8.81 -0.43 2.74
CA ARG A 70 -7.66 -1.20 2.27
C ARG A 70 -7.38 -0.95 0.78
N ARG A 71 -8.41 -1.03 -0.07
CA ARG A 71 -8.30 -0.79 -1.52
C ARG A 71 -7.78 0.62 -1.81
N ARG A 72 -8.35 1.64 -1.16
CA ARG A 72 -7.90 3.02 -1.28
C ARG A 72 -6.41 3.15 -0.95
N ARG A 73 -5.99 2.68 0.20
CA ARG A 73 -4.60 2.80 0.68
C ARG A 73 -3.60 2.00 -0.15
N LEU A 74 -4.02 0.88 -0.73
CA LEU A 74 -3.21 0.14 -1.70
C LEU A 74 -3.12 0.90 -3.04
N ALA A 75 -4.19 1.55 -3.49
CA ALA A 75 -4.16 2.41 -4.66
C ALA A 75 -3.20 3.60 -4.46
N GLU A 76 -3.26 4.28 -3.31
CA GLU A 76 -2.32 5.35 -2.94
C GLU A 76 -0.85 4.87 -3.01
N ARG A 77 -0.56 3.69 -2.45
CA ARG A 77 0.80 3.10 -2.51
C ARG A 77 1.22 2.78 -3.94
N LEU A 78 0.33 2.18 -4.74
CA LEU A 78 0.61 1.86 -6.14
C LEU A 78 0.92 3.12 -6.95
N LEU A 79 0.13 4.18 -6.75
CA LEU A 79 0.29 5.45 -7.43
C LEU A 79 1.62 6.14 -7.06
N VAL A 80 1.97 6.15 -5.77
CA VAL A 80 3.21 6.80 -5.31
C VAL A 80 4.44 5.96 -5.65
N ASP A 81 4.45 4.67 -5.29
CA ASP A 81 5.65 3.85 -5.32
C ASP A 81 6.03 3.37 -6.74
N LEU A 82 5.04 3.08 -7.58
CA LEU A 82 5.27 2.52 -8.91
C LEU A 82 4.98 3.51 -10.04
N LEU A 83 3.92 4.32 -9.91
CA LEU A 83 3.50 5.24 -10.97
C LEU A 83 4.04 6.65 -10.78
N GLN A 84 4.64 6.94 -9.62
CA GLN A 84 5.24 8.26 -9.29
C GLN A 84 4.29 9.42 -9.57
N THR A 85 3.02 9.23 -9.21
CA THR A 85 1.96 10.21 -9.42
C THR A 85 2.23 11.47 -8.59
N ALA A 86 2.02 12.63 -9.18
CA ALA A 86 2.17 13.90 -8.49
C ALA A 86 1.15 14.04 -7.33
N ASP A 87 1.59 14.64 -6.22
CA ASP A 87 0.79 14.74 -4.98
C ASP A 87 -0.61 15.36 -5.20
N ASN A 88 -0.71 16.34 -6.08
CA ASN A 88 -1.97 17.02 -6.38
C ASN A 88 -3.01 16.16 -7.13
N LEU A 89 -2.62 15.02 -7.69
CA LEU A 89 -3.49 14.08 -8.38
C LEU A 89 -3.73 12.80 -7.58
N LEU A 90 -2.99 12.62 -6.49
CA LEU A 90 -2.97 11.35 -5.75
C LEU A 90 -4.34 10.98 -5.20
N ASP A 91 -4.96 11.88 -4.45
CA ASP A 91 -6.20 11.58 -3.72
C ASP A 91 -7.38 11.30 -4.65
N GLU A 92 -7.54 12.08 -5.72
CA GLU A 92 -8.61 11.91 -6.71
C GLU A 92 -8.41 10.61 -7.52
N THR A 93 -7.16 10.34 -7.92
CA THR A 93 -6.84 9.12 -8.68
C THR A 93 -6.99 7.88 -7.82
N ALA A 94 -6.54 7.91 -6.56
CA ALA A 94 -6.70 6.80 -5.61
C ALA A 94 -8.18 6.50 -5.35
N CYS A 95 -9.00 7.54 -5.16
CA CYS A 95 -10.44 7.42 -5.03
C CYS A 95 -11.10 6.74 -6.25
N SER A 96 -10.63 7.05 -7.45
CA SER A 96 -11.16 6.39 -8.66
C SER A 96 -10.69 4.94 -8.77
N MET A 97 -9.45 4.64 -8.38
CA MET A 97 -8.86 3.30 -8.45
C MET A 97 -9.44 2.33 -7.42
N GLU A 98 -9.80 2.78 -6.22
CA GLU A 98 -10.33 1.90 -5.16
C GLU A 98 -11.58 1.14 -5.60
N HIS A 99 -12.43 1.77 -6.41
CA HIS A 99 -13.65 1.16 -6.94
C HIS A 99 -13.38 0.13 -8.06
N ILE A 100 -12.19 0.14 -8.65
CA ILE A 100 -11.76 -0.83 -9.66
C ILE A 100 -11.03 -2.02 -9.00
N LEU A 101 -10.40 -1.79 -7.85
CA LEU A 101 -9.68 -2.82 -7.11
C LEU A 101 -10.67 -3.74 -6.36
N HIS A 102 -11.36 -4.61 -7.09
CA HIS A 102 -12.27 -5.60 -6.51
C HIS A 102 -11.51 -6.81 -5.92
N GLU A 103 -12.26 -7.74 -5.32
CA GLU A 103 -11.72 -8.94 -4.68
C GLU A 103 -10.79 -9.74 -5.63
N GLY A 104 -9.63 -10.13 -5.12
CA GLY A 104 -8.55 -10.79 -5.87
C GLY A 104 -7.54 -9.83 -6.49
N LEU A 105 -7.97 -8.72 -7.09
CA LEU A 105 -7.05 -7.72 -7.66
C LEU A 105 -6.33 -6.95 -6.55
N GLU A 106 -7.02 -6.60 -5.49
CA GLU A 106 -6.41 -5.94 -4.32
C GLU A 106 -5.33 -6.79 -3.65
N GLU A 107 -5.50 -8.12 -3.61
CA GLU A 107 -4.51 -9.05 -3.08
C GLU A 107 -3.28 -9.13 -3.98
N ALA A 108 -3.48 -9.13 -5.30
CA ALA A 108 -2.39 -9.09 -6.28
C ALA A 108 -1.59 -7.78 -6.16
N VAL A 109 -2.28 -6.64 -6.03
CA VAL A 109 -1.63 -5.33 -5.81
C VAL A 109 -0.88 -5.32 -4.47
N CYS A 110 -1.49 -5.81 -3.39
CA CYS A 110 -0.83 -5.90 -2.08
C CYS A 110 0.44 -6.75 -2.15
N THR A 111 0.38 -7.89 -2.85
CA THR A 111 1.53 -8.78 -3.04
C THR A 111 2.61 -8.12 -3.91
N LEU A 112 2.21 -7.43 -4.98
CA LEU A 112 3.12 -6.67 -5.85
C LEU A 112 3.89 -5.60 -5.06
N LEU A 113 3.21 -4.93 -4.11
CA LEU A 113 3.78 -3.90 -3.24
C LEU A 113 4.56 -4.46 -2.02
N GLY A 114 4.66 -5.79 -1.88
CA GLY A 114 5.38 -6.41 -0.76
C GLY A 114 4.65 -6.34 0.58
N HIS A 115 3.32 -6.35 0.56
CA HIS A 115 2.45 -6.29 1.75
C HIS A 115 2.70 -5.04 2.63
N PRO A 116 2.56 -3.82 2.08
CA PRO A 116 2.84 -2.60 2.80
C PRO A 116 1.91 -2.46 4.01
N ARG A 117 2.47 -1.94 5.11
CA ARG A 117 1.71 -1.76 6.36
C ARG A 117 1.06 -0.39 6.48
N PHE A 118 1.61 0.61 5.80
CA PHE A 118 1.16 2.00 5.87
C PHE A 118 1.01 2.60 4.49
N CYS A 119 0.02 3.44 4.30
CA CYS A 119 -0.15 4.25 3.09
C CYS A 119 0.83 5.44 3.09
N PRO A 120 0.99 6.17 1.97
CA PRO A 120 1.88 7.34 1.91
C PRO A 120 1.55 8.41 2.96
N HIS A 121 0.29 8.53 3.38
CA HIS A 121 -0.17 9.46 4.41
C HIS A 121 0.04 8.95 5.85
N GLY A 122 0.61 7.75 6.03
CA GLY A 122 0.90 7.15 7.33
C GLY A 122 -0.28 6.37 7.96
N GLY A 123 -1.42 6.26 7.26
CA GLY A 123 -2.55 5.43 7.71
C GLY A 123 -2.25 3.94 7.57
N GLU A 124 -2.66 3.12 8.53
CA GLU A 124 -2.43 1.67 8.51
C GLU A 124 -3.26 1.00 7.41
N ILE A 125 -2.63 0.20 6.55
CA ILE A 125 -3.32 -0.60 5.53
C ILE A 125 -3.85 -1.86 6.21
N PRO A 126 -5.19 -2.05 6.30
CA PRO A 126 -5.76 -3.23 6.92
C PRO A 126 -5.24 -4.51 6.24
N PRO A 127 -4.78 -5.53 7.00
CA PRO A 127 -4.28 -6.76 6.40
C PRO A 127 -5.39 -7.54 5.69
N GLY A 128 -5.04 -8.21 4.59
CA GLY A 128 -5.89 -9.16 3.87
C GLY A 128 -5.34 -10.59 3.95
N LYS A 129 -6.04 -11.54 3.34
CA LYS A 129 -5.65 -12.97 3.33
C LYS A 129 -4.23 -13.17 2.79
N CYS A 130 -3.86 -12.46 1.73
CA CYS A 130 -2.49 -12.50 1.17
C CYS A 130 -1.41 -12.11 2.20
N CYS A 131 -1.71 -11.17 3.12
CA CYS A 131 -0.77 -10.79 4.17
C CYS A 131 -0.64 -11.86 5.25
N GLU A 132 -1.73 -12.54 5.59
CA GLU A 132 -1.74 -13.66 6.54
C GLU A 132 -0.99 -14.85 5.98
N GLU A 133 -1.21 -15.16 4.71
CA GLU A 133 -0.51 -16.24 4.02
C GLU A 133 0.99 -15.96 3.89
N ALA A 134 1.38 -14.75 3.53
CA ALA A 134 2.78 -14.34 3.50
C ALA A 134 3.47 -14.46 4.87
N ARG A 135 2.77 -14.12 5.96
CA ARG A 135 3.29 -14.32 7.33
C ARG A 135 3.42 -15.79 7.69
N ARG A 136 2.44 -16.63 7.30
CA ARG A 136 2.43 -18.06 7.60
C ARG A 136 3.49 -18.84 6.84
N THR A 137 3.68 -18.51 5.56
CA THR A 137 4.64 -19.22 4.68
C THR A 137 6.05 -18.67 4.77
N GLY A 138 6.22 -17.45 5.29
CA GLY A 138 7.50 -16.74 5.26
C GLY A 138 7.93 -16.34 3.84
N ILE A 139 7.12 -16.64 2.82
CA ILE A 139 7.42 -16.33 1.42
C ILE A 139 6.99 -14.90 1.15
N ARG A 140 7.95 -14.00 1.11
CA ARG A 140 7.77 -12.65 0.57
C ARG A 140 8.31 -12.63 -0.84
N LEU A 141 7.46 -12.30 -1.80
CA LEU A 141 7.88 -12.15 -3.19
C LEU A 141 8.72 -10.90 -3.40
N ILE A 142 8.45 -9.87 -2.63
CA ILE A 142 9.19 -8.59 -2.66
C ILE A 142 9.62 -8.25 -1.24
N VAL A 143 10.89 -7.97 -1.08
CA VAL A 143 11.52 -7.58 0.19
C VAL A 143 12.42 -6.37 -0.02
N PRO A 144 12.63 -5.52 1.00
CA PRO A 144 13.70 -4.52 0.93
C PRO A 144 15.06 -5.21 0.86
N LEU A 145 16.01 -4.59 0.20
CA LEU A 145 17.38 -5.10 0.06
C LEU A 145 18.01 -5.41 1.44
N SER A 146 17.66 -4.65 2.46
CA SER A 146 18.10 -4.85 3.84
C SER A 146 17.63 -6.17 4.47
N GLU A 147 16.55 -6.75 3.98
CA GLU A 147 16.03 -8.04 4.45
C GLU A 147 16.54 -9.25 3.64
N MET A 148 17.15 -9.03 2.47
CA MET A 148 17.74 -10.10 1.67
C MET A 148 18.87 -10.83 2.41
N GLN A 149 19.04 -12.10 2.10
CA GLN A 149 20.17 -12.89 2.57
C GLN A 149 21.35 -12.80 1.58
N PRO A 150 22.60 -12.94 2.06
CA PRO A 150 23.77 -13.04 1.17
C PRO A 150 23.59 -14.12 0.11
N ASN A 151 23.95 -13.77 -1.14
CA ASN A 151 23.80 -14.58 -2.36
C ASN A 151 22.35 -14.73 -2.87
N GLU A 152 21.36 -14.17 -2.20
CA GLU A 152 20.02 -14.08 -2.82
C GLU A 152 20.06 -13.16 -4.04
N THR A 153 19.27 -13.56 -5.04
CA THR A 153 19.12 -12.86 -6.32
C THR A 153 17.67 -12.47 -6.55
N GLY A 154 17.51 -11.42 -7.31
CA GLY A 154 16.18 -10.95 -7.69
C GLY A 154 16.22 -9.88 -8.78
N ARG A 155 15.12 -9.17 -8.94
CA ARG A 155 15.04 -7.98 -9.76
C ARG A 155 14.55 -6.82 -8.91
N ILE A 156 15.10 -5.63 -9.09
CA ILE A 156 14.63 -4.43 -8.45
C ILE A 156 13.17 -4.21 -8.88
N ALA A 157 12.25 -4.27 -7.93
CA ALA A 157 10.84 -4.07 -8.20
C ALA A 157 10.51 -2.57 -8.29
N TYR A 158 10.94 -1.82 -7.30
CA TYR A 158 10.79 -0.36 -7.23
C TYR A 158 11.75 0.22 -6.17
N ILE A 159 11.90 1.55 -6.20
CA ILE A 159 12.63 2.32 -5.19
C ILE A 159 11.63 3.19 -4.45
N GLN A 160 11.63 3.11 -3.13
CA GLN A 160 10.72 3.87 -2.28
C GLN A 160 11.51 4.81 -1.38
N THR A 161 11.53 6.10 -1.72
CA THR A 161 12.14 7.16 -0.92
C THR A 161 11.38 8.46 -1.08
N LYS A 162 11.30 9.26 -0.01
CA LYS A 162 10.79 10.64 -0.05
C LYS A 162 11.87 11.64 -0.43
N ASP A 163 13.14 11.24 -0.39
CA ASP A 163 14.27 12.08 -0.75
C ASP A 163 14.57 11.96 -2.25
N THR A 164 14.20 13.00 -2.98
CA THR A 164 14.47 13.12 -4.42
C THR A 164 15.94 13.05 -4.76
N THR A 165 16.83 13.49 -3.86
CA THR A 165 18.29 13.43 -4.04
C THR A 165 18.78 11.98 -4.02
N VAL A 166 18.27 11.17 -3.08
CA VAL A 166 18.54 9.74 -3.00
C VAL A 166 18.03 9.03 -4.26
N MET A 167 16.80 9.34 -4.69
CA MET A 167 16.23 8.76 -5.91
C MET A 167 17.11 9.06 -7.13
N GLN A 168 17.45 10.32 -7.37
CA GLN A 168 18.29 10.74 -8.50
C GLN A 168 19.67 10.08 -8.46
N LYS A 169 20.27 9.95 -7.26
CA LYS A 169 21.57 9.32 -7.08
C LYS A 169 21.53 7.84 -7.44
N LEU A 170 20.52 7.10 -6.96
CA LEU A 170 20.34 5.69 -7.28
C LEU A 170 20.12 5.48 -8.78
N MET A 171 19.28 6.30 -9.41
CA MET A 171 19.03 6.24 -10.86
C MET A 171 20.29 6.54 -11.67
N ALA A 172 21.07 7.56 -11.28
CA ALA A 172 22.34 7.91 -11.94
C ALA A 172 23.40 6.80 -11.83
N MET A 173 23.33 5.99 -10.78
CA MET A 173 24.19 4.81 -10.58
C MET A 173 23.71 3.58 -11.37
N GLY A 174 22.59 3.65 -12.11
CA GLY A 174 22.01 2.53 -12.84
C GLY A 174 21.21 1.56 -11.99
N ILE A 175 20.89 1.93 -10.76
CA ILE A 175 20.01 1.16 -9.87
C ILE A 175 18.58 1.50 -10.25
N LEU A 176 18.00 0.72 -11.17
CA LEU A 176 16.71 1.00 -11.81
C LEU A 176 15.74 -0.17 -11.63
N PRO A 177 14.42 0.10 -11.56
CA PRO A 177 13.43 -0.96 -11.61
C PRO A 177 13.62 -1.88 -12.83
N GLY A 178 13.47 -3.19 -12.61
CA GLY A 178 13.67 -4.22 -13.62
C GLY A 178 15.09 -4.80 -13.69
N GLU A 179 16.11 -4.09 -13.17
CA GLU A 179 17.48 -4.57 -13.19
C GLU A 179 17.70 -5.79 -12.28
N PRO A 180 18.51 -6.78 -12.71
CA PRO A 180 18.89 -7.89 -11.86
C PRO A 180 19.80 -7.41 -10.72
N ILE A 181 19.56 -7.94 -9.52
CA ILE A 181 20.32 -7.60 -8.32
C ILE A 181 20.69 -8.86 -7.55
N ARG A 182 21.88 -8.85 -6.95
CA ARG A 182 22.36 -9.90 -6.05
C ARG A 182 22.96 -9.27 -4.80
N LEU A 183 22.50 -9.66 -3.63
CA LEU A 183 23.12 -9.25 -2.38
C LEU A 183 24.38 -10.07 -2.13
N ILE A 184 25.50 -9.41 -1.88
CA ILE A 184 26.80 -10.05 -1.61
C ILE A 184 27.01 -10.17 -0.10
N ARG A 185 26.83 -9.09 0.64
CA ARG A 185 26.97 -9.09 2.11
C ARG A 185 26.14 -7.98 2.77
N ARG A 186 25.88 -8.13 4.07
CA ARG A 186 25.05 -7.20 4.85
C ARG A 186 25.83 -6.30 5.83
N SER A 187 27.05 -6.68 6.18
CA SER A 187 27.84 -5.97 7.21
C SER A 187 29.30 -5.79 6.73
N PRO A 188 29.97 -4.64 7.02
CA PRO A 188 29.46 -3.47 7.78
C PRO A 188 28.51 -2.58 6.98
N SER A 189 28.41 -2.76 5.69
CA SER A 189 27.48 -2.11 4.76
C SER A 189 26.83 -3.16 3.86
N PHE A 190 25.68 -2.82 3.30
CA PHE A 190 25.02 -3.66 2.30
C PHE A 190 25.79 -3.55 0.99
N VAL A 191 26.46 -4.64 0.58
CA VAL A 191 27.15 -4.73 -0.70
C VAL A 191 26.34 -5.60 -1.63
N PHE A 192 26.00 -5.07 -2.78
CA PHE A 192 25.21 -5.76 -3.79
C PHE A 192 25.72 -5.45 -5.19
N GLU A 193 25.35 -6.31 -6.13
CA GLU A 193 25.70 -6.19 -7.53
C GLU A 193 24.45 -5.95 -8.36
N VAL A 194 24.50 -4.93 -9.22
CA VAL A 194 23.50 -4.68 -10.26
C VAL A 194 24.23 -4.73 -11.60
N GLN A 195 23.74 -5.59 -12.52
CA GLN A 195 24.45 -5.93 -13.75
C GLN A 195 25.87 -6.44 -13.46
N HIS A 196 26.90 -5.65 -13.65
CA HIS A 196 28.32 -6.00 -13.42
C HIS A 196 29.02 -5.02 -12.47
N THR A 197 28.25 -4.15 -11.81
CA THR A 197 28.78 -3.13 -10.91
C THR A 197 28.39 -3.43 -9.47
N GLN A 198 29.37 -3.36 -8.57
CA GLN A 198 29.14 -3.52 -7.15
C GLN A 198 28.96 -2.16 -6.48
N PHE A 199 27.96 -2.10 -5.62
CA PHE A 199 27.61 -0.93 -4.82
C PHE A 199 27.67 -1.27 -3.35
N ALA A 200 28.01 -0.27 -2.54
CA ALA A 200 27.95 -0.35 -1.08
C ALA A 200 27.08 0.79 -0.57
N VAL A 201 26.08 0.44 0.22
CA VAL A 201 25.13 1.42 0.79
C VAL A 201 24.94 1.12 2.28
N ASP A 202 24.43 2.11 3.01
CA ASP A 202 23.95 1.97 4.38
C ASP A 202 22.59 1.28 4.45
N SER A 203 22.09 1.09 5.68
CA SER A 203 20.79 0.46 5.92
C SER A 203 19.63 1.31 5.43
N GLU A 204 19.73 2.64 5.53
CA GLU A 204 18.64 3.55 5.14
C GLU A 204 18.40 3.48 3.63
N ILE A 205 19.46 3.45 2.85
CA ILE A 205 19.38 3.28 1.39
C ILE A 205 18.94 1.85 1.04
N ALA A 206 19.44 0.84 1.75
CA ALA A 206 19.04 -0.55 1.50
C ALA A 206 17.54 -0.78 1.78
N ASP A 207 16.95 -0.09 2.75
CA ASP A 207 15.52 -0.12 3.06
C ASP A 207 14.66 0.53 1.96
N CYS A 208 15.26 1.39 1.14
CA CYS A 208 14.56 2.06 0.03
C CYS A 208 14.47 1.19 -1.23
N ILE A 209 15.30 0.17 -1.40
CA ILE A 209 15.39 -0.64 -2.62
C ILE A 209 14.58 -1.93 -2.42
N TYR A 210 13.45 -2.05 -3.09
CA TYR A 210 12.59 -3.24 -3.02
C TYR A 210 12.90 -4.21 -4.14
N VAL A 211 13.14 -5.47 -3.77
CA VAL A 211 13.60 -6.53 -4.67
C VAL A 211 12.58 -7.65 -4.74
N ARG A 212 12.15 -8.00 -5.95
CA ARG A 212 11.40 -9.23 -6.21
C ARG A 212 12.39 -10.37 -6.24
N LEU A 213 12.33 -11.25 -5.24
CA LEU A 213 13.22 -12.40 -5.16
C LEU A 213 12.96 -13.38 -6.33
N THR A 214 14.03 -13.92 -6.87
CA THR A 214 13.94 -15.06 -7.79
C THR A 214 13.87 -16.33 -6.93
N PRO A 215 12.85 -17.19 -7.11
CA PRO A 215 12.82 -18.47 -6.40
C PRO A 215 14.13 -19.23 -6.67
N ASN A 216 14.80 -19.67 -5.60
CA ASN A 216 15.93 -20.57 -5.76
C ASN A 216 15.44 -21.83 -6.46
N GLN A 217 15.89 -22.07 -7.68
CA GLN A 217 15.75 -23.36 -8.32
C GLN A 217 16.67 -24.33 -7.54
N SER A 218 16.04 -25.09 -6.64
CA SER A 218 16.68 -26.21 -5.95
C SER A 218 16.87 -27.37 -6.91
#